data_30a473485fbbe076507596c854a31a68
#
_entry.id   30a473485fbbe076507596c854a31a68
#
_cell.length_a   1.000
_cell.length_b   1.000
_cell.length_c   1.000
_cell.angle_alpha   90.00
_cell.angle_beta   90.00
_cell.angle_gamma   90.00
#
_symmetry.space_group_name_H-M   'P 1'
#
loop_
_entity.id
_entity.type
_entity.pdbx_description
1 polymer ?
#
loop_
_entity_poly.entity_id
_entity_poly.type
_entity_poly.pdbx_seq_one_letter_code
_entity_poly.pdbx_strand_id
1 'polypeptide(L)'
;MSAVSVALETKPWLNNYPPGVPADVDIDVYQSLPDLLEEAFRKHASRRAAMCMDVAITYRDIDEMSAALGAWLQAKGLQRGDRVALMMPNIPQYTVAIAAVLRAGFAVVNVNPLYTPRELEHQL
;
A
#
# COMPACT_ATOMS: atom_id res chain seq x y z
N MET A 1 38.48 -8.97 -29.96
CA MET A 1 37.11 -8.74 -29.43
C MET A 1 37.16 -9.04 -27.94
N SER A 2 37.19 -8.02 -27.13
CA SER A 2 37.35 -8.14 -25.67
C SER A 2 35.97 -8.39 -25.03
N ALA A 3 35.84 -9.55 -24.38
CA ALA A 3 34.66 -9.86 -23.58
C ALA A 3 34.69 -8.96 -22.34
N VAL A 4 33.76 -8.03 -22.27
CA VAL A 4 33.48 -7.26 -21.03
C VAL A 4 32.87 -8.24 -20.03
N SER A 5 33.69 -8.67 -19.08
CA SER A 5 33.23 -9.40 -17.90
C SER A 5 32.36 -8.45 -17.11
N VAL A 6 31.03 -8.66 -17.14
CA VAL A 6 30.11 -8.02 -16.22
C VAL A 6 30.41 -8.61 -14.84
N ALA A 7 31.13 -7.84 -14.02
CA ALA A 7 31.34 -8.18 -12.63
C ALA A 7 29.95 -8.33 -11.97
N LEU A 8 29.63 -9.54 -11.50
CA LEU A 8 28.48 -9.79 -10.64
C LEU A 8 28.59 -8.82 -9.45
N GLU A 9 27.66 -7.87 -9.36
CA GLU A 9 27.58 -7.00 -8.21
C GLU A 9 27.42 -7.86 -6.97
N THR A 10 28.45 -7.90 -6.15
CA THR A 10 28.38 -8.58 -4.86
C THR A 10 27.37 -7.81 -3.99
N LYS A 11 26.32 -8.49 -3.52
CA LYS A 11 25.30 -7.94 -2.61
C LYS A 11 25.79 -8.06 -1.14
N PRO A 12 26.68 -7.16 -0.64
CA PRO A 12 27.35 -7.33 0.66
C PRO A 12 26.39 -7.31 1.83
N TRP A 13 25.21 -6.71 1.66
CA TRP A 13 24.16 -6.66 2.68
C TRP A 13 23.58 -8.03 3.01
N LEU A 14 23.64 -9.02 2.13
CA LEU A 14 23.14 -10.37 2.36
C LEU A 14 23.84 -11.08 3.53
N ASN A 15 25.07 -10.70 3.83
CA ASN A 15 25.83 -11.23 4.97
C ASN A 15 25.20 -10.85 6.33
N ASN A 16 24.34 -9.82 6.34
CA ASN A 16 23.66 -9.32 7.53
C ASN A 16 22.20 -9.81 7.65
N TYR A 17 21.76 -10.66 6.71
CA TYR A 17 20.40 -11.19 6.77
C TYR A 17 20.30 -12.26 7.87
N PRO A 18 19.26 -12.22 8.70
CA PRO A 18 18.99 -13.28 9.66
C PRO A 18 18.78 -14.64 8.97
N PRO A 19 19.09 -15.75 9.65
CA PRO A 19 18.81 -17.08 9.13
C PRO A 19 17.33 -17.23 8.73
N GLY A 20 17.09 -17.76 7.52
CA GLY A 20 15.74 -17.99 6.99
C GLY A 20 15.13 -16.81 6.22
N VAL A 21 15.82 -15.68 6.15
CA VAL A 21 15.40 -14.56 5.28
C VAL A 21 15.96 -14.81 3.86
N PRO A 22 15.11 -14.91 2.82
CA PRO A 22 15.57 -15.13 1.46
C PRO A 22 16.31 -13.91 0.92
N ALA A 23 17.26 -14.13 0.01
CA ALA A 23 18.04 -13.07 -0.62
C ALA A 23 17.20 -12.15 -1.54
N ASP A 24 16.18 -12.71 -2.13
CA ASP A 24 15.27 -12.02 -3.05
C ASP A 24 13.81 -12.31 -2.65
N VAL A 25 12.92 -11.37 -2.93
CA VAL A 25 11.48 -11.52 -2.72
C VAL A 25 10.87 -12.16 -3.96
N ASP A 26 10.02 -13.17 -3.76
CA ASP A 26 9.19 -13.69 -4.84
C ASP A 26 8.09 -12.66 -5.14
N ILE A 27 8.18 -12.04 -6.30
CA ILE A 27 7.25 -10.98 -6.74
C ILE A 27 5.98 -11.55 -7.35
N ASP A 28 5.91 -12.85 -7.61
CA ASP A 28 4.79 -13.51 -8.27
C ASP A 28 3.80 -14.16 -7.27
N VAL A 29 4.04 -14.02 -5.97
CA VAL A 29 3.17 -14.56 -4.90
C VAL A 29 1.77 -13.96 -4.97
N TYR A 30 1.66 -12.66 -5.31
CA TYR A 30 0.39 -11.94 -5.45
C TYR A 30 0.31 -11.28 -6.82
N GLN A 31 -0.87 -11.34 -7.45
CA GLN A 31 -1.10 -10.70 -8.75
C GLN A 31 -1.22 -9.17 -8.61
N SER A 32 -1.61 -8.68 -7.44
CA SER A 32 -1.80 -7.25 -7.16
C SER A 32 -1.80 -6.96 -5.66
N LEU A 33 -1.65 -5.67 -5.29
CA LEU A 33 -1.84 -5.23 -3.90
C LEU A 33 -3.26 -5.49 -3.36
N PRO A 34 -4.35 -5.27 -4.13
CA PRO A 34 -5.69 -5.72 -3.71
C PRO A 34 -5.76 -7.20 -3.34
N ASP A 35 -5.14 -8.08 -4.12
CA ASP A 35 -5.14 -9.52 -3.86
C ASP A 35 -4.47 -9.87 -2.51
N LEU A 36 -3.31 -9.28 -2.24
CA LEU A 36 -2.63 -9.39 -0.94
C LEU A 36 -3.49 -8.87 0.21
N LEU A 37 -4.13 -7.71 0.03
CA LEU A 37 -4.99 -7.11 1.05
C LEU A 37 -6.21 -7.97 1.35
N GLU A 38 -6.88 -8.49 0.34
CA GLU A 38 -8.06 -9.34 0.50
C GLU A 38 -7.73 -10.68 1.17
N GLU A 39 -6.57 -11.27 0.84
CA GLU A 39 -6.09 -12.43 1.57
C GLU A 39 -5.85 -12.12 3.05
N ALA A 40 -5.17 -11.00 3.34
CA ALA A 40 -4.89 -10.58 4.71
C ALA A 40 -6.18 -10.30 5.51
N PHE A 41 -7.17 -9.66 4.91
CA PHE A 41 -8.46 -9.39 5.52
C PHE A 41 -9.18 -10.68 5.89
N ARG A 42 -9.22 -11.64 4.98
CA ARG A 42 -9.84 -12.95 5.22
C ARG A 42 -9.10 -13.75 6.29
N LYS A 43 -7.77 -13.82 6.19
CA LYS A 43 -6.91 -14.65 7.06
C LYS A 43 -6.82 -14.12 8.49
N HIS A 44 -6.86 -12.79 8.65
CA HIS A 44 -6.62 -12.12 9.92
C HIS A 44 -7.80 -11.28 10.41
N ALA A 45 -9.03 -11.53 9.93
CA ALA A 45 -10.22 -10.73 10.15
C ALA A 45 -10.40 -10.21 11.59
N SER A 46 -10.25 -11.06 12.60
CA SER A 46 -10.45 -10.69 14.01
C SER A 46 -9.22 -10.08 14.69
N ARG A 47 -8.06 -10.03 14.00
CA ARG A 47 -6.85 -9.45 14.58
C ARG A 47 -6.87 -7.93 14.48
N ARG A 48 -6.24 -7.26 15.43
CA ARG A 48 -5.98 -5.82 15.37
C ARG A 48 -5.03 -5.53 14.21
N ALA A 49 -5.42 -4.61 13.34
CA ALA A 49 -4.63 -4.18 12.19
C ALA A 49 -3.93 -2.84 12.44
N ALA A 50 -4.60 -1.90 13.10
CA ALA A 50 -4.04 -0.60 13.45
C ALA A 50 -4.59 -0.11 14.79
N MET A 51 -3.85 0.79 15.43
CA MET A 51 -4.25 1.42 16.69
C MET A 51 -3.77 2.88 16.71
N CYS A 52 -4.63 3.77 17.19
CA CYS A 52 -4.31 5.17 17.41
C CYS A 52 -5.14 5.71 18.58
N MET A 53 -4.52 6.43 19.53
CA MET A 53 -5.19 7.01 20.71
C MET A 53 -6.10 6.00 21.44
N ASP A 54 -5.58 4.80 21.71
CA ASP A 54 -6.29 3.68 22.36
C ASP A 54 -7.49 3.10 21.60
N VAL A 55 -7.78 3.60 20.40
CA VAL A 55 -8.78 3.01 19.49
C VAL A 55 -8.09 2.07 18.52
N ALA A 56 -8.48 0.79 18.55
CA ALA A 56 -7.99 -0.23 17.64
C ALA A 56 -9.04 -0.53 16.57
N ILE A 57 -8.58 -0.76 15.34
CA ILE A 57 -9.38 -1.33 14.27
C ILE A 57 -8.82 -2.69 13.85
N THR A 58 -9.71 -3.61 13.49
CA THR A 58 -9.36 -4.95 13.02
C THR A 58 -9.17 -4.98 11.50
N TYR A 59 -8.63 -6.09 10.99
CA TYR A 59 -8.59 -6.32 9.54
C TYR A 59 -10.00 -6.38 8.93
N ARG A 60 -11.00 -6.89 9.67
CA ARG A 60 -12.40 -6.88 9.24
C ARG A 60 -12.94 -5.45 9.12
N ASP A 61 -12.64 -4.58 10.09
CA ASP A 61 -13.09 -3.19 10.03
C ASP A 61 -12.50 -2.48 8.81
N ILE A 62 -11.21 -2.73 8.50
CA ILE A 62 -10.58 -2.18 7.29
C ILE A 62 -11.26 -2.72 6.03
N ASP A 63 -11.56 -4.02 5.98
CA ASP A 63 -12.24 -4.65 4.84
C ASP A 63 -13.60 -3.99 4.58
N GLU A 64 -14.46 -3.92 5.59
CA GLU A 64 -15.82 -3.35 5.48
C GLU A 64 -15.78 -1.85 5.13
N MET A 65 -14.99 -1.06 5.84
CA MET A 65 -14.87 0.37 5.59
C MET A 65 -14.25 0.68 4.23
N SER A 66 -13.23 -0.07 3.81
CA SER A 66 -12.59 0.15 2.51
C SER A 66 -13.50 -0.26 1.35
N ALA A 67 -14.31 -1.31 1.51
CA ALA A 67 -15.30 -1.69 0.50
C ALA A 67 -16.35 -0.58 0.32
N ALA A 68 -16.87 -0.02 1.41
CA ALA A 68 -17.84 1.06 1.38
C ALA A 68 -17.27 2.34 0.73
N LEU A 69 -16.05 2.74 1.12
CA LEU A 69 -15.39 3.91 0.55
C LEU A 69 -15.04 3.70 -0.93
N GLY A 70 -14.57 2.50 -1.31
CA GLY A 70 -14.29 2.15 -2.70
C GLY A 70 -15.53 2.26 -3.59
N ALA A 71 -16.67 1.71 -3.13
CA ALA A 71 -17.95 1.83 -3.83
C ALA A 71 -18.39 3.29 -3.97
N TRP A 72 -18.21 4.11 -2.93
CA TRP A 72 -18.52 5.54 -2.99
C TRP A 72 -17.65 6.27 -4.01
N LEU A 73 -16.33 5.99 -4.07
CA LEU A 73 -15.44 6.57 -5.06
C LEU A 73 -15.84 6.21 -6.49
N GLN A 74 -16.19 4.95 -6.74
CA GLN A 74 -16.69 4.51 -8.04
C GLN A 74 -17.98 5.24 -8.44
N ALA A 75 -18.89 5.48 -7.49
CA ALA A 75 -20.13 6.22 -7.72
C ALA A 75 -19.90 7.71 -8.06
N LYS A 76 -18.69 8.25 -7.85
CA LYS A 76 -18.31 9.63 -8.23
C LYS A 76 -17.91 9.77 -9.69
N GLY A 77 -17.91 8.69 -10.47
CA GLY A 77 -17.61 8.72 -11.89
C GLY A 77 -16.12 8.55 -12.22
N LEU A 78 -15.29 8.26 -11.23
CA LEU A 78 -13.88 7.93 -11.45
C LEU A 78 -13.75 6.68 -12.32
N GLN A 79 -12.75 6.66 -13.18
CA GLN A 79 -12.45 5.54 -14.07
C GLN A 79 -11.23 4.75 -13.55
N ARG A 80 -11.11 3.50 -13.98
CA ARG A 80 -9.97 2.66 -13.62
C ARG A 80 -8.65 3.36 -13.96
N GLY A 81 -7.75 3.45 -12.99
CA GLY A 81 -6.45 4.09 -13.13
C GLY A 81 -6.45 5.57 -12.76
N ASP A 82 -7.61 6.17 -12.48
CA ASP A 82 -7.66 7.55 -11.98
C ASP A 82 -6.90 7.67 -10.65
N ARG A 83 -6.34 8.85 -10.44
CA ARG A 83 -5.52 9.14 -9.26
C ARG A 83 -6.38 9.71 -8.13
N VAL A 84 -6.20 9.17 -6.93
CA VAL A 84 -6.83 9.68 -5.72
C VAL A 84 -5.74 10.14 -4.75
N ALA A 85 -5.69 11.43 -4.48
CA ALA A 85 -4.74 12.01 -3.54
C ALA A 85 -5.21 11.76 -2.09
N LEU A 86 -4.33 11.20 -1.27
CA LEU A 86 -4.56 10.96 0.15
C LEU A 86 -3.65 11.87 0.96
N MET A 87 -4.23 12.94 1.51
CA MET A 87 -3.53 13.94 2.32
C MET A 87 -3.98 13.83 3.79
N MET A 88 -3.40 12.88 4.50
CA MET A 88 -3.76 12.56 5.89
C MET A 88 -2.49 12.22 6.69
N PRO A 89 -2.48 12.46 8.02
CA PRO A 89 -1.43 11.93 8.89
C PRO A 89 -1.52 10.41 9.03
N ASN A 90 -0.56 9.80 9.74
CA ASN A 90 -0.52 8.36 9.99
C ASN A 90 -1.58 7.95 11.03
N ILE A 91 -2.81 7.82 10.58
CA ILE A 91 -3.98 7.40 11.36
C ILE A 91 -4.61 6.14 10.74
N PRO A 92 -5.41 5.36 11.48
CA PRO A 92 -6.02 4.13 10.96
C PRO A 92 -6.86 4.35 9.69
N GLN A 93 -7.51 5.50 9.55
CA GLN A 93 -8.28 5.89 8.36
C GLN A 93 -7.44 5.93 7.09
N TYR A 94 -6.13 6.21 7.22
CA TYR A 94 -5.22 6.21 6.08
C TYR A 94 -5.11 4.81 5.45
N THR A 95 -5.01 3.77 6.29
CA THR A 95 -4.99 2.38 5.83
C THR A 95 -6.29 2.00 5.12
N VAL A 96 -7.44 2.42 5.66
CA VAL A 96 -8.75 2.23 5.03
C VAL A 96 -8.81 2.92 3.66
N ALA A 97 -8.34 4.16 3.57
CA ALA A 97 -8.35 4.93 2.32
C ALA A 97 -7.45 4.30 1.24
N ILE A 98 -6.22 3.88 1.59
CA ILE A 98 -5.34 3.16 0.66
C ILE A 98 -6.03 1.90 0.14
N ALA A 99 -6.55 1.05 1.03
CA ALA A 99 -7.23 -0.17 0.65
C ALA A 99 -8.43 0.10 -0.27
N ALA A 100 -9.24 1.12 0.04
CA ALA A 100 -10.40 1.51 -0.75
C ALA A 100 -10.04 1.94 -2.17
N VAL A 101 -9.05 2.81 -2.31
CA VAL A 101 -8.59 3.33 -3.60
C VAL A 101 -8.04 2.21 -4.48
N LEU A 102 -7.20 1.34 -3.93
CA LEU A 102 -6.59 0.24 -4.67
C LEU A 102 -7.64 -0.81 -5.07
N ARG A 103 -8.55 -1.20 -4.17
CA ARG A 103 -9.64 -2.16 -4.43
C ARG A 103 -10.63 -1.65 -5.46
N ALA A 104 -10.85 -0.33 -5.50
CA ALA A 104 -11.71 0.30 -6.50
C ALA A 104 -11.06 0.40 -7.90
N GLY A 105 -9.79 0.03 -8.04
CA GLY A 105 -9.04 0.05 -9.30
C GLY A 105 -8.38 1.38 -9.62
N PHE A 106 -8.20 2.25 -8.62
CA PHE A 106 -7.59 3.56 -8.75
C PHE A 106 -6.13 3.57 -8.29
N ALA A 107 -5.41 4.65 -8.59
CA ALA A 107 -4.04 4.88 -8.15
C ALA A 107 -4.00 5.79 -6.92
N VAL A 108 -3.25 5.37 -5.89
CA VAL A 108 -3.02 6.20 -4.69
C VAL A 108 -1.90 7.20 -4.96
N VAL A 109 -2.14 8.47 -4.66
CA VAL A 109 -1.13 9.52 -4.58
C VAL A 109 -0.97 9.94 -3.12
N ASN A 110 0.11 9.50 -2.48
CA ASN A 110 0.39 9.88 -1.10
C ASN A 110 0.90 11.32 -1.03
N VAL A 111 0.18 12.16 -0.30
CA VAL A 111 0.48 13.58 -0.13
C VAL A 111 0.85 13.87 1.31
N ASN A 112 1.97 14.55 1.53
CA ASN A 112 2.36 14.98 2.86
C ASN A 112 1.35 16.01 3.41
N PRO A 113 0.69 15.75 4.56
CA PRO A 113 -0.29 16.68 5.12
C PRO A 113 0.30 18.02 5.58
N LEU A 114 1.62 18.14 5.65
CA LEU A 114 2.33 19.36 6.00
C LEU A 114 2.77 20.19 4.78
N TYR A 115 2.43 19.77 3.57
CA TYR A 115 2.78 20.52 2.36
C TYR A 115 2.11 21.89 2.34
N THR A 116 2.91 22.89 1.95
CA THR A 116 2.40 24.21 1.59
C THR A 116 1.57 24.13 0.30
N PRO A 117 0.71 25.11 0.00
CA PRO A 117 -0.04 25.13 -1.25
C PRO A 117 0.84 24.99 -2.50
N ARG A 118 2.03 25.59 -2.50
CA ARG A 118 2.98 25.52 -3.62
C ARG A 118 3.55 24.10 -3.82
N GLU A 119 3.88 23.41 -2.72
CA GLU A 119 4.37 22.02 -2.79
C GLU A 119 3.28 21.08 -3.25
N LEU A 120 2.04 21.28 -2.80
CA LEU A 120 0.89 20.51 -3.22
C LEU A 120 0.60 20.70 -4.72
N GLU A 121 0.60 21.96 -5.20
CA GLU A 121 0.42 22.28 -6.62
C GLU A 121 1.49 21.64 -7.50
N HIS A 122 2.73 21.52 -6.99
CA HIS A 122 3.82 20.87 -7.72
C HIS A 122 3.65 19.35 -7.80
N GLN A 123 3.01 18.74 -6.81
CA GLN A 123 2.82 17.29 -6.74
C GLN A 123 1.61 16.81 -7.55
N LEU A 124 0.52 17.56 -7.62
CA LEU A 124 -0.75 17.22 -8.27
C LEU A 124 -0.83 17.75 -9.70
#